data_8412ab518764c50e4c827469d91fbbe2
#
_entry.id   8412ab518764c50e4c827469d91fbbe2
#
_cell.length_a   1.000
_cell.length_b   1.000
_cell.length_c   1.000
_cell.angle_alpha   90.00
_cell.angle_beta   90.00
_cell.angle_gamma   90.00
#
_symmetry.space_group_name_H-M   'P 1'
#
loop_
_entity.id
_entity.type
_entity.pdbx_description
1 polymer ?
#
loop_
_entity_poly.entity_id
_entity_poly.type
_entity_poly.pdbx_seq_one_letter_code
_entity_poly.pdbx_strand_id
1 'polypeptide(L)'
;MYLVVTRSFPPELGGMQSLMWGLSRELSKNFMIKVFADYIEGHKEFDEQASFSIERVGGIKLLRKYRKAQLIDEFIKDNKIQGIIADHWKSLELIKSPKKKYCLIHSKEINHPKGSSLNKRVLNVLNNVEKVIANSQFTKNLAINCGINAVSYTHLRAHETPAN
;
A
#
# COMPACT_ATOMS: atom_id res chain seq x y z
N MET A 1 0.59 -13.00 -10.27
CA MET A 1 1.21 -11.67 -10.05
C MET A 1 0.51 -10.98 -8.88
N TYR A 2 1.26 -10.26 -8.03
CA TYR A 2 0.71 -9.31 -7.05
C TYR A 2 0.98 -7.88 -7.48
N LEU A 3 0.05 -6.98 -7.17
CA LEU A 3 0.24 -5.54 -7.31
C LEU A 3 0.56 -4.93 -5.95
N VAL A 4 1.56 -4.07 -5.91
CA VAL A 4 1.89 -3.24 -4.75
C VAL A 4 1.51 -1.81 -5.08
N VAL A 5 0.61 -1.22 -4.30
CA VAL A 5 0.09 0.13 -4.55
C VAL A 5 0.48 1.04 -3.40
N THR A 6 1.33 2.00 -3.68
CA THR A 6 1.87 2.91 -2.67
C THR A 6 1.87 4.36 -3.13
N ARG A 7 1.91 5.26 -2.17
CA ARG A 7 2.13 6.69 -2.40
C ARG A 7 3.59 7.08 -2.21
N SER A 8 4.26 6.35 -1.33
CA SER A 8 5.63 6.63 -0.90
C SER A 8 6.54 5.46 -1.25
N PHE A 9 7.48 5.69 -2.17
CA PHE A 9 8.41 4.66 -2.63
C PHE A 9 9.77 5.30 -2.91
N PRO A 10 10.90 4.58 -2.74
CA PRO A 10 12.20 5.12 -3.06
C PRO A 10 12.27 5.69 -4.51
N PRO A 11 13.22 6.61 -4.79
CA PRO A 11 14.40 6.97 -4.01
C PRO A 11 14.18 7.94 -2.85
N GLU A 12 12.95 8.45 -2.63
CA GLU A 12 12.67 9.24 -1.43
C GLU A 12 12.97 8.43 -0.16
N LEU A 13 13.66 9.06 0.80
CA LEU A 13 14.04 8.40 2.05
C LEU A 13 12.90 8.49 3.08
N GLY A 14 12.66 7.39 3.79
CA GLY A 14 11.68 7.33 4.86
C GLY A 14 11.31 5.90 5.23
N GLY A 15 10.75 5.73 6.41
CA GLY A 15 10.39 4.40 6.93
C GLY A 15 9.36 3.66 6.09
N MET A 16 8.38 4.39 5.53
CA MET A 16 7.36 3.80 4.66
C MET A 16 7.95 3.38 3.31
N GLN A 17 8.80 4.21 2.73
CA GLN A 17 9.49 3.94 1.48
C GLN A 17 10.34 2.68 1.61
N SER A 18 11.15 2.60 2.67
CA SER A 18 12.00 1.44 2.98
C SER A 18 11.17 0.19 3.24
N LEU A 19 10.05 0.29 3.96
CA LEU A 19 9.15 -0.82 4.20
C LEU A 19 8.54 -1.36 2.90
N MET A 20 8.01 -0.48 2.05
CA MET A 20 7.37 -0.89 0.80
C MET A 20 8.37 -1.44 -0.21
N TRP A 21 9.57 -0.89 -0.23
CA TRP A 21 10.69 -1.44 -1.02
C TRP A 21 11.07 -2.84 -0.53
N GLY A 22 11.34 -2.99 0.77
CA GLY A 22 11.71 -4.28 1.37
C GLY A 22 10.63 -5.35 1.13
N LEU A 23 9.35 -5.00 1.34
CA LEU A 23 8.22 -5.88 1.08
C LEU A 23 8.16 -6.30 -0.40
N SER A 24 8.29 -5.35 -1.33
CA SER A 24 8.26 -5.64 -2.77
C SER A 24 9.42 -6.55 -3.17
N ARG A 25 10.62 -6.28 -2.66
CA ARG A 25 11.81 -7.09 -2.92
C ARG A 25 11.67 -8.52 -2.37
N GLU A 26 11.16 -8.70 -1.16
CA GLU A 26 10.95 -10.03 -0.59
C GLU A 26 9.87 -10.80 -1.35
N LEU A 27 8.77 -10.16 -1.70
CA LEU A 27 7.72 -10.78 -2.51
C LEU A 27 8.22 -11.16 -3.90
N SER A 28 9.09 -10.35 -4.52
CA SER A 28 9.61 -10.62 -5.87
C SER A 28 10.47 -11.88 -5.97
N LYS A 29 10.98 -12.39 -4.85
CA LYS A 29 11.71 -13.66 -4.82
C LYS A 29 10.86 -14.88 -5.20
N ASN A 30 9.55 -14.82 -4.92
CA ASN A 30 8.64 -15.94 -5.10
C ASN A 30 7.45 -15.64 -6.04
N PHE A 31 7.20 -14.38 -6.33
CA PHE A 31 6.05 -13.94 -7.10
C PHE A 31 6.42 -12.86 -8.11
N MET A 32 5.72 -12.85 -9.23
CA MET A 32 5.75 -11.69 -10.12
C MET A 32 5.08 -10.50 -9.40
N ILE A 33 5.78 -9.37 -9.36
CA ILE A 33 5.34 -8.14 -8.69
C ILE A 33 5.32 -6.99 -9.68
N LYS A 34 4.28 -6.17 -9.61
CA LYS A 34 4.26 -4.84 -10.23
C LYS A 34 3.91 -3.80 -9.16
N VAL A 35 4.72 -2.75 -9.07
CA VAL A 35 4.52 -1.64 -8.15
C VAL A 35 3.89 -0.46 -8.89
N PHE A 36 2.82 0.11 -8.35
CA PHE A 36 2.26 1.40 -8.75
C PHE A 36 2.57 2.43 -7.66
N ALA A 37 3.49 3.34 -7.96
CA ALA A 37 3.93 4.38 -7.02
C ALA A 37 3.63 5.78 -7.54
N ASP A 38 3.61 6.77 -6.65
CA ASP A 38 3.56 8.16 -7.07
C ASP A 38 4.88 8.54 -7.75
N TYR A 39 4.79 9.41 -8.78
CA TYR A 39 5.96 9.96 -9.44
C TYR A 39 6.80 10.78 -8.45
N ILE A 40 8.09 10.59 -8.51
CA ILE A 40 9.11 11.39 -7.84
C ILE A 40 10.27 11.66 -8.79
N GLU A 41 10.87 12.82 -8.69
CA GLU A 41 12.05 13.18 -9.47
C GLU A 41 13.23 12.28 -9.10
N GLY A 42 14.09 11.96 -10.07
CA GLY A 42 15.25 11.08 -9.86
C GLY A 42 14.92 9.58 -9.74
N HIS A 43 13.67 9.18 -9.97
CA HIS A 43 13.27 7.77 -9.81
C HIS A 43 13.89 6.80 -10.82
N LYS A 44 14.27 7.26 -12.01
CA LYS A 44 14.65 6.37 -13.13
C LYS A 44 15.81 5.43 -12.80
N GLU A 45 16.92 5.99 -12.33
CA GLU A 45 18.11 5.21 -11.96
C GLU A 45 17.82 4.17 -10.86
N PHE A 46 16.92 4.54 -9.93
CA PHE A 46 16.48 3.63 -8.88
C PHE A 46 15.58 2.52 -9.44
N ASP A 47 14.63 2.88 -10.29
CA ASP A 47 13.66 1.93 -10.85
C ASP A 47 14.33 0.90 -11.77
N GLU A 48 15.39 1.30 -12.52
CA GLU A 48 16.18 0.42 -13.36
C GLU A 48 16.94 -0.68 -12.60
N GLN A 49 17.24 -0.45 -11.32
CA GLN A 49 17.91 -1.43 -10.46
C GLN A 49 16.94 -2.44 -9.81
N ALA A 50 15.64 -2.22 -9.96
CA ALA A 50 14.65 -3.09 -9.35
C ALA A 50 14.50 -4.41 -10.13
N SER A 51 14.36 -5.53 -9.40
CA SER A 51 14.10 -6.85 -10.00
C SER A 51 12.62 -7.05 -10.39
N PHE A 52 11.80 -6.01 -10.30
CA PHE A 52 10.36 -6.01 -10.58
C PHE A 52 9.93 -4.71 -11.27
N SER A 53 8.80 -4.76 -11.95
CA SER A 53 8.28 -3.60 -12.67
C SER A 53 7.74 -2.53 -11.73
N ILE A 54 8.13 -1.27 -11.95
CA ILE A 54 7.63 -0.10 -11.22
C ILE A 54 6.99 0.85 -12.22
N GLU A 55 5.75 1.22 -11.97
CA GLU A 55 5.02 2.22 -12.73
C GLU A 55 4.80 3.46 -11.89
N ARG A 56 5.35 4.59 -12.32
CA ARG A 56 5.27 5.88 -11.64
C ARG A 56 4.11 6.71 -12.19
N VAL A 57 3.17 7.03 -11.34
CA VAL A 57 2.01 7.83 -11.72
C VAL A 57 2.21 9.29 -11.34
N GLY A 58 2.37 10.12 -12.35
CA GLY A 58 2.57 11.57 -12.22
C GLY A 58 1.29 12.38 -12.40
N GLY A 59 1.47 13.70 -12.58
CA GLY A 59 0.40 14.67 -12.83
C GLY A 59 -0.04 15.43 -11.58
N ILE A 60 -1.13 16.18 -11.71
CA ILE A 60 -1.68 17.03 -10.65
C ILE A 60 -2.02 16.19 -9.42
N LYS A 61 -1.50 16.61 -8.25
CA LYS A 61 -1.57 15.85 -6.98
C LYS A 61 -3.01 15.42 -6.61
N LEU A 62 -3.99 16.29 -6.83
CA LEU A 62 -5.40 15.99 -6.52
C LEU A 62 -5.99 14.91 -7.43
N LEU A 63 -5.58 14.85 -8.70
CA LEU A 63 -6.09 13.91 -9.69
C LEU A 63 -5.28 12.62 -9.75
N ARG A 64 -4.05 12.61 -9.22
CA ARG A 64 -3.13 11.46 -9.28
C ARG A 64 -3.73 10.17 -8.74
N LYS A 65 -4.47 10.26 -7.63
CA LYS A 65 -5.12 9.09 -7.03
C LYS A 65 -6.17 8.45 -7.96
N TYR A 66 -6.93 9.26 -8.70
CA TYR A 66 -7.94 8.78 -9.66
C TYR A 66 -7.27 8.13 -10.86
N ARG A 67 -6.25 8.81 -11.41
CA ARG A 67 -5.45 8.27 -12.52
C ARG A 67 -4.78 6.96 -12.15
N LYS A 68 -4.18 6.87 -10.95
CA LYS A 68 -3.56 5.64 -10.47
C LYS A 68 -4.57 4.50 -10.36
N ALA A 69 -5.74 4.74 -9.77
CA ALA A 69 -6.78 3.74 -9.65
C ALA A 69 -7.27 3.27 -11.03
N GLN A 70 -7.47 4.17 -11.99
CA GLN A 70 -7.86 3.84 -13.35
C GLN A 70 -6.80 2.96 -14.03
N LEU A 71 -5.52 3.34 -13.99
CA LEU A 71 -4.42 2.55 -14.55
C LEU A 71 -4.35 1.13 -13.95
N ILE A 72 -4.57 1.02 -12.63
CA ILE A 72 -4.60 -0.27 -11.94
C ILE A 72 -5.79 -1.10 -12.40
N ASP A 73 -6.99 -0.52 -12.45
CA ASP A 73 -8.20 -1.23 -12.87
C ASP A 73 -8.12 -1.67 -14.34
N GLU A 74 -7.50 -0.88 -15.22
CA GLU A 74 -7.20 -1.24 -16.61
C GLU A 74 -6.18 -2.39 -16.68
N PHE A 75 -5.06 -2.25 -15.96
CA PHE A 75 -4.02 -3.29 -15.92
C PHE A 75 -4.55 -4.65 -15.45
N ILE A 76 -5.48 -4.66 -14.49
CA ILE A 76 -6.07 -5.89 -13.96
C ILE A 76 -6.94 -6.63 -14.99
N LYS A 77 -7.53 -5.93 -15.96
CA LYS A 77 -8.38 -6.58 -17.00
C LYS A 77 -7.56 -7.54 -17.85
N ASP A 78 -6.32 -7.17 -18.17
CA ASP A 78 -5.47 -7.90 -19.11
C ASP A 78 -4.47 -8.83 -18.41
N ASN A 79 -4.47 -8.86 -17.06
CA ASN A 79 -3.47 -9.59 -16.29
C ASN A 79 -4.11 -10.47 -15.20
N LYS A 80 -3.52 -11.66 -14.96
CA LYS A 80 -3.91 -12.55 -13.88
C LYS A 80 -3.34 -12.05 -12.53
N ILE A 81 -4.12 -11.25 -11.83
CA ILE A 81 -3.74 -10.68 -10.53
C ILE A 81 -4.28 -11.57 -9.41
N GLN A 82 -3.40 -11.96 -8.48
CA GLN A 82 -3.72 -12.76 -7.28
C GLN A 82 -4.19 -11.88 -6.11
N GLY A 83 -3.62 -10.68 -6.00
CA GLY A 83 -3.98 -9.73 -4.96
C GLY A 83 -3.31 -8.37 -5.11
N ILE A 84 -3.83 -7.41 -4.36
CA ILE A 84 -3.38 -6.03 -4.32
C ILE A 84 -2.95 -5.73 -2.89
N ILE A 85 -1.72 -5.26 -2.69
CA ILE A 85 -1.15 -4.91 -1.39
C ILE A 85 -0.92 -3.41 -1.37
N ALA A 86 -1.40 -2.72 -0.34
CA ALA A 86 -1.24 -1.29 -0.22
C ALA A 86 -0.68 -0.87 1.15
N ASP A 87 0.05 0.24 1.14
CA ASP A 87 0.64 0.89 2.31
C ASP A 87 -0.35 1.74 3.11
N HIS A 88 -1.52 2.02 2.52
CA HIS A 88 -2.47 2.98 3.07
C HIS A 88 -3.87 2.76 2.48
N TRP A 89 -4.92 2.88 3.29
CA TRP A 89 -6.30 2.70 2.84
C TRP A 89 -6.70 3.60 1.65
N LYS A 90 -6.18 4.84 1.58
CA LYS A 90 -6.43 5.74 0.44
C LYS A 90 -5.87 5.23 -0.88
N SER A 91 -4.86 4.36 -0.83
CA SER A 91 -4.30 3.72 -2.03
C SER A 91 -5.26 2.68 -2.63
N LEU A 92 -6.19 2.16 -1.82
CA LEU A 92 -7.21 1.18 -2.25
C LEU A 92 -8.59 1.80 -2.52
N GLU A 93 -8.86 2.98 -1.97
CA GLU A 93 -10.20 3.58 -1.90
C GLU A 93 -10.92 3.68 -3.25
N LEU A 94 -10.19 3.94 -4.32
CA LEU A 94 -10.73 4.15 -5.66
C LEU A 94 -10.58 2.96 -6.60
N ILE A 95 -9.90 1.90 -6.17
CA ILE A 95 -9.71 0.68 -6.97
C ILE A 95 -10.99 -0.14 -6.93
N LYS A 96 -11.66 -0.27 -8.07
CA LYS A 96 -12.95 -0.96 -8.21
C LYS A 96 -12.81 -2.48 -8.34
N SER A 97 -11.63 -2.96 -8.71
CA SER A 97 -11.39 -4.39 -8.92
C SER A 97 -11.86 -5.25 -7.73
N PRO A 98 -12.52 -6.39 -7.98
CA PRO A 98 -12.94 -7.35 -6.96
C PRO A 98 -11.81 -8.24 -6.45
N LYS A 99 -10.58 -8.05 -6.92
CA LYS A 99 -9.41 -8.84 -6.47
C LYS A 99 -9.17 -8.67 -4.97
N LYS A 100 -8.61 -9.70 -4.33
CA LYS A 100 -8.22 -9.67 -2.92
C LYS A 100 -7.32 -8.49 -2.64
N LYS A 101 -7.66 -7.70 -1.63
CA LYS A 101 -6.92 -6.51 -1.22
C LYS A 101 -6.37 -6.72 0.19
N TYR A 102 -5.12 -6.30 0.39
CA TYR A 102 -4.42 -6.34 1.66
C TYR A 102 -3.93 -4.93 1.97
N CYS A 103 -4.15 -4.46 3.18
CA CYS A 103 -3.78 -3.09 3.55
C CYS A 103 -2.89 -3.08 4.80
N LEU A 104 -1.71 -2.47 4.68
CA LEU A 104 -0.89 -2.15 5.84
C LEU A 104 -1.43 -0.88 6.50
N ILE A 105 -1.40 -0.85 7.82
CA ILE A 105 -1.82 0.32 8.63
C ILE A 105 -0.77 0.68 9.68
N HIS A 106 -0.66 2.01 9.97
CA HIS A 106 0.41 2.58 10.78
C HIS A 106 -0.07 3.51 11.91
N SER A 107 -1.31 3.54 12.24
CA SER A 107 -2.01 4.27 13.29
C SER A 107 -2.59 5.65 12.92
N LYS A 108 -1.79 6.64 12.50
CA LYS A 108 -2.28 8.02 12.27
C LYS A 108 -3.40 8.11 11.24
N GLU A 109 -3.30 7.33 10.16
CA GLU A 109 -4.22 7.36 9.02
C GLU A 109 -5.59 6.71 9.32
N ILE A 110 -5.72 5.97 10.40
CA ILE A 110 -6.98 5.35 10.85
C ILE A 110 -7.57 6.03 12.08
N ASN A 111 -6.77 6.82 12.80
CA ASN A 111 -7.18 7.47 14.05
C ASN A 111 -8.00 8.74 13.78
N HIS A 112 -9.26 8.55 13.48
CA HIS A 112 -10.22 9.63 13.24
C HIS A 112 -11.38 9.56 14.25
N PRO A 113 -11.98 10.70 14.64
CA PRO A 113 -13.14 10.72 15.53
C PRO A 113 -14.23 9.78 14.99
N LYS A 114 -14.74 8.92 15.87
CA LYS A 114 -15.79 7.94 15.55
C LYS A 114 -17.02 8.62 14.93
N GLY A 115 -17.47 8.11 13.79
CA GLY A 115 -18.61 8.66 13.05
C GLY A 115 -18.27 9.84 12.13
N SER A 116 -17.04 10.38 12.15
CA SER A 116 -16.62 11.41 11.21
C SER A 116 -16.61 10.89 9.76
N SER A 117 -16.63 11.79 8.78
CA SER A 117 -16.60 11.39 7.36
C SER A 117 -15.32 10.62 7.01
N LEU A 118 -14.17 10.97 7.61
CA LEU A 118 -12.93 10.22 7.44
C LEU A 118 -13.00 8.83 8.09
N ASN A 119 -13.54 8.71 9.30
CA ASN A 119 -13.73 7.41 9.94
C ASN A 119 -14.64 6.50 9.10
N LYS A 120 -15.76 7.00 8.59
CA LYS A 120 -16.66 6.25 7.72
C LYS A 120 -15.94 5.76 6.43
N ARG A 121 -15.12 6.61 5.82
CA ARG A 121 -14.34 6.23 4.62
C ARG A 121 -13.30 5.16 4.94
N VAL A 122 -12.57 5.29 6.06
CA VAL A 122 -11.62 4.27 6.54
C VAL A 122 -12.32 2.92 6.71
N LEU A 123 -13.45 2.91 7.44
CA LEU A 123 -14.22 1.69 7.68
C LEU A 123 -14.75 1.07 6.39
N ASN A 124 -15.26 1.91 5.47
CA ASN A 124 -15.74 1.43 4.18
C ASN A 124 -14.65 0.74 3.36
N VAL A 125 -13.41 1.22 3.40
CA VAL A 125 -12.30 0.58 2.69
C VAL A 125 -11.80 -0.65 3.45
N LEU A 126 -11.46 -0.49 4.74
CA LEU A 126 -10.73 -1.53 5.49
C LEU A 126 -11.60 -2.72 5.90
N ASN A 127 -12.92 -2.57 6.00
CA ASN A 127 -13.82 -3.70 6.23
C ASN A 127 -14.17 -4.47 4.94
N ASN A 128 -13.74 -3.97 3.76
CA ASN A 128 -13.91 -4.62 2.46
C ASN A 128 -12.58 -5.14 1.87
N VAL A 129 -11.52 -5.25 2.69
CA VAL A 129 -10.28 -5.92 2.27
C VAL A 129 -10.23 -7.34 2.84
N GLU A 130 -9.45 -8.21 2.21
CA GLU A 130 -9.20 -9.58 2.68
C GLU A 130 -8.52 -9.59 4.06
N LYS A 131 -7.54 -8.69 4.26
CA LYS A 131 -6.82 -8.57 5.52
C LYS A 131 -6.25 -7.18 5.71
N VAL A 132 -6.37 -6.67 6.93
CA VAL A 132 -5.66 -5.47 7.41
C VAL A 132 -4.46 -5.92 8.25
N ILE A 133 -3.29 -5.39 7.94
CA ILE A 133 -2.01 -5.77 8.55
C ILE A 133 -1.50 -4.59 9.38
N ALA A 134 -1.53 -4.73 10.69
CA ALA A 134 -1.01 -3.73 11.62
C ALA A 134 0.49 -3.92 11.85
N ASN A 135 1.25 -2.83 11.91
CA ASN A 135 2.69 -2.85 12.15
C ASN A 135 3.05 -2.99 13.65
N SER A 136 2.09 -2.86 14.56
CA SER A 136 2.29 -2.99 15.99
C SER A 136 1.02 -3.45 16.70
N GLN A 137 1.16 -3.99 17.91
CA GLN A 137 0.02 -4.35 18.75
C GLN A 137 -0.82 -3.11 19.10
N PHE A 138 -0.17 -1.96 19.30
CA PHE A 138 -0.86 -0.69 19.51
C PHE A 138 -1.77 -0.34 18.32
N THR A 139 -1.22 -0.40 17.11
CA THR A 139 -1.99 -0.12 15.88
C THR A 139 -3.14 -1.11 15.67
N LYS A 140 -2.94 -2.40 16.00
CA LYS A 140 -4.00 -3.40 15.98
C LYS A 140 -5.14 -3.04 16.93
N ASN A 141 -4.83 -2.74 18.18
CA ASN A 141 -5.83 -2.39 19.18
C ASN A 141 -6.59 -1.11 18.78
N LEU A 142 -5.86 -0.10 18.26
CA LEU A 142 -6.47 1.12 17.74
C LEU A 142 -7.44 0.82 16.60
N ALA A 143 -7.06 -0.02 15.65
CA ALA A 143 -7.90 -0.40 14.53
C ALA A 143 -9.21 -1.10 14.97
N ILE A 144 -9.12 -2.03 15.92
CA ILE A 144 -10.29 -2.71 16.50
C ILE A 144 -11.19 -1.69 17.19
N ASN A 145 -10.63 -0.77 17.98
CA ASN A 145 -11.39 0.28 18.65
C ASN A 145 -12.07 1.25 17.65
N CYS A 146 -11.47 1.45 16.48
CA CYS A 146 -12.06 2.24 15.40
C CYS A 146 -13.17 1.49 14.64
N GLY A 147 -13.39 0.19 14.89
CA GLY A 147 -14.42 -0.63 14.23
C GLY A 147 -13.91 -1.37 12.97
N ILE A 148 -12.62 -1.61 12.84
CA ILE A 148 -12.03 -2.39 11.74
C ILE A 148 -12.00 -3.86 12.17
N ASN A 149 -12.61 -4.75 11.37
CA ASN A 149 -12.88 -6.13 11.77
C ASN A 149 -11.77 -7.12 11.42
N ALA A 150 -11.16 -7.02 10.23
CA ALA A 150 -10.24 -8.02 9.68
C ALA A 150 -8.76 -7.71 9.99
N VAL A 151 -8.41 -7.39 11.24
CA VAL A 151 -7.06 -6.96 11.61
C VAL A 151 -6.19 -8.12 12.07
N SER A 152 -5.08 -8.35 11.37
CA SER A 152 -3.97 -9.19 11.81
C SER A 152 -2.81 -8.34 12.28
N TYR A 153 -2.08 -8.84 13.26
CA TYR A 153 -0.79 -8.26 13.62
C TYR A 153 0.33 -9.19 13.16
N THR A 154 1.26 -8.65 12.42
CA THR A 154 2.52 -9.30 12.11
C THR A 154 3.65 -8.41 12.63
N HIS A 155 4.59 -9.01 13.35
CA HIS A 155 5.80 -8.33 13.77
C HIS A 155 6.68 -8.13 12.53
N LEU A 156 6.47 -7.04 11.82
CA LEU A 156 7.40 -6.60 10.78
C LEU A 156 8.61 -6.04 11.50
N ARG A 157 9.60 -6.89 11.78
CA ARG A 157 10.92 -6.40 12.15
C ARG A 157 11.44 -5.62 10.94
N ALA A 158 11.58 -4.32 11.08
CA ALA A 158 12.51 -3.59 10.25
C ALA A 158 13.85 -4.30 10.43
N HIS A 159 14.46 -4.83 9.37
CA HIS A 159 15.85 -5.21 9.40
C HIS A 159 16.61 -3.93 9.75
N GLU A 160 17.08 -3.87 10.97
CA GLU A 160 18.09 -2.89 11.36
C GLU A 160 19.26 -3.13 10.40
N THR A 161 19.48 -2.18 9.50
CA THR A 161 20.74 -2.11 8.77
C THR A 161 21.82 -2.02 9.83
N PRO A 162 22.82 -2.92 9.84
CA PRO A 162 23.91 -2.78 10.78
C PRO A 162 24.51 -1.39 10.58
N ALA A 163 24.55 -0.61 11.65
CA ALA A 163 25.22 0.67 11.64
C ALA A 163 26.70 0.40 11.35
N ASN A 164 27.15 0.94 10.22
CA ASN A 164 28.58 1.03 9.94
C ASN A 164 29.21 2.10 10.82
#